data_76d714ae136ed1596610bd64c5bb27df
#
_entry.id   76d714ae136ed1596610bd64c5bb27df
#
_cell.length_a   1.000
_cell.length_b   1.000
_cell.length_c   1.000
_cell.angle_alpha   90.00
_cell.angle_beta   90.00
_cell.angle_gamma   90.00
#
_symmetry.space_group_name_H-M   'P 1'
#
loop_
_entity.id
_entity.type
_entity.pdbx_description
1 polymer ?
#
loop_
_entity_poly.entity_id
_entity_poly.type
_entity_poly.pdbx_seq_one_letter_code
_entity_poly.pdbx_strand_id
1 'polypeptide(L)'
;MNVNINSLRPLTGSGRKLYIETYGCQMNVGDSEIVVSIMQQEGFRYTESLEEADIVLINTCSIRDNAEQRIWGRLSEMRHMRKKKPSLIIGIIGCMAERLKEELTKGGTGVDIVAGPDSYRDLPRLVREVDGGATGVNVELSKEETYAEIAPVRLDKNGVSAFIAIMRGCNNYCSYCVVPYTRGIERSRDAETIIAEARTLFENGYREVTLLGQNVNSYRTGEVDFPELLKRVAEISPLLRVRFATSHPKDISDKLLETMASMPNICKAIHLPAQSGSTEMLKRMNRKYTREWYLERVEAIRRYMPDCAITTDLIAGFAHETEEEHEATLSLMQEVGYDFAYMFKYSERPGTFAQRNLGDDIPEDVKTRRLTEIIELQNRLSEESNKRDIGKEFEILVECTSKRSDAQLSGRTSQNKMVVFDRGNHQIGDYVKVRITGCSSATLFGEVII
;
A
#
# COMPACT_ATOMS: atom_id res chain seq x y z
N MET A 1 -13.71 -22.71 -39.59
CA MET A 1 -12.51 -23.20 -38.87
C MET A 1 -13.00 -23.90 -37.61
N ASN A 2 -12.89 -25.21 -37.57
CA ASN A 2 -13.28 -26.00 -36.38
C ASN A 2 -12.25 -25.75 -35.26
N VAL A 3 -12.64 -25.00 -34.26
CA VAL A 3 -11.87 -24.86 -33.04
C VAL A 3 -11.99 -26.21 -32.28
N ASN A 4 -10.89 -26.89 -32.13
CA ASN A 4 -10.79 -28.20 -31.48
C ASN A 4 -11.02 -28.02 -29.96
N ILE A 5 -12.24 -28.34 -29.47
CA ILE A 5 -12.69 -28.16 -28.09
C ILE A 5 -12.06 -29.19 -27.12
N ASN A 6 -11.12 -30.03 -27.58
CA ASN A 6 -10.60 -31.18 -26.83
C ASN A 6 -9.27 -30.95 -26.10
N SER A 7 -8.99 -29.74 -25.60
CA SER A 7 -7.87 -29.53 -24.68
C SER A 7 -8.25 -28.66 -23.46
N LEU A 8 -9.43 -28.91 -22.87
CA LEU A 8 -9.71 -28.38 -21.54
C LEU A 8 -8.81 -29.16 -20.55
N ARG A 9 -7.69 -28.55 -20.16
CA ARG A 9 -6.92 -29.00 -19.01
C ARG A 9 -7.89 -29.14 -17.83
N PRO A 10 -7.87 -30.27 -17.10
CA PRO A 10 -8.69 -30.41 -15.90
C PRO A 10 -8.32 -29.29 -14.93
N LEU A 11 -9.32 -28.55 -14.41
CA LEU A 11 -9.11 -27.49 -13.45
C LEU A 11 -8.40 -28.03 -12.20
N THR A 12 -7.31 -27.41 -11.83
CA THR A 12 -6.45 -27.83 -10.71
C THR A 12 -7.19 -27.81 -9.38
N GLY A 13 -8.09 -26.83 -9.21
CA GLY A 13 -8.73 -26.51 -7.92
C GLY A 13 -9.73 -27.54 -7.44
N SER A 14 -10.42 -28.24 -8.36
CA SER A 14 -11.45 -29.26 -8.01
C SER A 14 -12.45 -28.79 -6.94
N GLY A 15 -12.71 -27.47 -6.84
CA GLY A 15 -13.59 -26.87 -5.82
C GLY A 15 -12.97 -26.72 -4.42
N ARG A 16 -11.68 -27.02 -4.24
CA ARG A 16 -10.99 -26.78 -2.96
C ARG A 16 -11.09 -25.32 -2.51
N LYS A 17 -11.19 -25.12 -1.20
CA LYS A 17 -11.38 -23.80 -0.59
C LYS A 17 -10.03 -23.15 -0.29
N LEU A 18 -9.85 -21.94 -0.85
CA LEU A 18 -8.70 -21.06 -0.62
C LEU A 18 -9.08 -20.00 0.42
N TYR A 19 -8.30 -19.90 1.48
CA TYR A 19 -8.30 -18.80 2.42
C TYR A 19 -7.01 -18.00 2.28
N ILE A 20 -7.08 -16.66 2.33
CA ILE A 20 -5.91 -15.79 2.23
C ILE A 20 -5.89 -14.79 3.37
N GLU A 21 -4.75 -14.68 4.06
CA GLU A 21 -4.46 -13.63 5.03
C GLU A 21 -3.47 -12.64 4.45
N THR A 22 -3.72 -11.34 4.62
CA THR A 22 -2.87 -10.29 4.09
C THR A 22 -2.26 -9.48 5.21
N TYR A 23 -0.93 -9.45 5.26
CA TYR A 23 -0.13 -8.66 6.20
C TYR A 23 0.79 -7.72 5.43
N GLY A 24 0.68 -6.42 5.68
CA GLY A 24 1.61 -5.47 5.06
C GLY A 24 0.96 -4.19 4.54
N CYS A 25 1.34 -3.79 3.33
CA CYS A 25 0.90 -2.54 2.71
C CYS A 25 -0.29 -2.76 1.74
N GLN A 26 -0.80 -1.65 1.20
CA GLN A 26 -1.91 -1.68 0.22
C GLN A 26 -1.59 -2.52 -1.02
N MET A 27 -0.31 -2.55 -1.46
CA MET A 27 0.11 -3.44 -2.56
C MET A 27 -0.11 -4.92 -2.25
N ASN A 28 0.07 -5.35 -0.98
CA ASN A 28 -0.22 -6.73 -0.61
C ASN A 28 -1.73 -7.03 -0.68
N VAL A 29 -2.59 -6.04 -0.41
CA VAL A 29 -4.04 -6.21 -0.61
C VAL A 29 -4.35 -6.45 -2.07
N GLY A 30 -3.87 -5.59 -2.98
CA GLY A 30 -4.03 -5.79 -4.42
C GLY A 30 -3.42 -7.11 -4.93
N ASP A 31 -2.27 -7.51 -4.38
CA ASP A 31 -1.65 -8.81 -4.69
C ASP A 31 -2.55 -9.97 -4.26
N SER A 32 -3.19 -9.90 -3.10
CA SER A 32 -4.13 -10.95 -2.63
C SER A 32 -5.37 -11.05 -3.53
N GLU A 33 -5.90 -9.94 -4.00
CA GLU A 33 -7.01 -9.88 -4.94
C GLU A 33 -6.66 -10.55 -6.28
N ILE A 34 -5.44 -10.31 -6.78
CA ILE A 34 -4.89 -10.96 -7.98
C ILE A 34 -4.75 -12.48 -7.74
N VAL A 35 -4.19 -12.88 -6.61
CA VAL A 35 -4.01 -14.30 -6.25
C VAL A 35 -5.35 -15.03 -6.20
N VAL A 36 -6.36 -14.46 -5.55
CA VAL A 36 -7.69 -15.06 -5.49
C VAL A 36 -8.28 -15.21 -6.89
N SER A 37 -8.11 -14.20 -7.76
CA SER A 37 -8.59 -14.26 -9.15
C SER A 37 -7.92 -15.39 -9.94
N ILE A 38 -6.58 -15.49 -9.88
CA ILE A 38 -5.83 -16.56 -10.55
C ILE A 38 -6.29 -17.94 -10.09
N MET A 39 -6.43 -18.12 -8.77
CA MET A 39 -6.82 -19.41 -8.19
C MET A 39 -8.27 -19.77 -8.55
N GLN A 40 -9.20 -18.79 -8.60
CA GLN A 40 -10.58 -19.04 -9.00
C GLN A 40 -10.70 -19.46 -10.48
N GLN A 41 -9.89 -18.87 -11.38
CA GLN A 41 -9.82 -19.28 -12.79
C GLN A 41 -9.40 -20.75 -12.94
N GLU A 42 -8.66 -21.29 -11.98
CA GLU A 42 -8.21 -22.69 -11.93
C GLU A 42 -9.15 -23.60 -11.10
N GLY A 43 -10.34 -23.09 -10.72
CA GLY A 43 -11.40 -23.88 -10.08
C GLY A 43 -11.33 -23.97 -8.56
N PHE A 44 -10.47 -23.19 -7.89
CA PHE A 44 -10.51 -23.02 -6.45
C PHE A 44 -11.67 -22.08 -6.05
N ARG A 45 -12.15 -22.20 -4.82
CA ARG A 45 -13.19 -21.33 -4.26
C ARG A 45 -12.64 -20.51 -3.11
N TYR A 46 -12.85 -19.21 -3.14
CA TYR A 46 -12.48 -18.36 -2.01
C TYR A 46 -13.41 -18.61 -0.82
N THR A 47 -12.86 -18.63 0.38
CA THR A 47 -13.60 -18.69 1.65
C THR A 47 -13.07 -17.67 2.64
N GLU A 48 -13.97 -17.10 3.45
CA GLU A 48 -13.61 -16.23 4.59
C GLU A 48 -13.39 -17.04 5.89
N SER A 49 -13.73 -18.33 5.88
CA SER A 49 -13.55 -19.21 7.04
C SER A 49 -12.25 -19.99 6.92
N LEU A 50 -11.35 -19.75 7.88
CA LEU A 50 -10.09 -20.49 8.00
C LEU A 50 -10.31 -21.98 8.26
N GLU A 51 -11.34 -22.34 9.03
CA GLU A 51 -11.69 -23.72 9.38
C GLU A 51 -12.10 -24.54 8.16
N GLU A 52 -12.71 -23.88 7.18
CA GLU A 52 -13.16 -24.55 5.94
C GLU A 52 -12.05 -24.67 4.90
N ALA A 53 -10.94 -23.96 5.07
CA ALA A 53 -9.88 -23.87 4.08
C ALA A 53 -9.18 -25.21 3.83
N ASP A 54 -8.93 -25.52 2.56
CA ASP A 54 -8.05 -26.61 2.11
C ASP A 54 -6.65 -26.08 1.81
N ILE A 55 -6.57 -24.79 1.46
CA ILE A 55 -5.33 -24.06 1.20
C ILE A 55 -5.39 -22.76 1.96
N VAL A 56 -4.35 -22.46 2.71
CA VAL A 56 -4.15 -21.17 3.39
C VAL A 56 -2.92 -20.50 2.80
N LEU A 57 -3.10 -19.31 2.25
CA LEU A 57 -2.01 -18.47 1.78
C LEU A 57 -1.86 -17.26 2.70
N ILE A 58 -0.63 -17.01 3.14
CA ILE A 58 -0.28 -15.82 3.94
C ILE A 58 0.52 -14.88 3.03
N ASN A 59 -0.10 -13.78 2.62
CA ASN A 59 0.56 -12.74 1.85
C ASN A 59 1.25 -11.75 2.78
N THR A 60 2.55 -11.58 2.60
CA THR A 60 3.41 -10.93 3.59
C THR A 60 4.30 -9.86 3.01
N CYS A 61 4.58 -8.83 3.82
CA CYS A 61 5.51 -7.74 3.52
C CYS A 61 6.85 -7.95 4.23
N SER A 62 7.94 -7.49 3.63
CA SER A 62 9.29 -7.50 4.23
C SER A 62 9.70 -6.16 4.84
N ILE A 63 8.79 -5.18 4.89
CA ILE A 63 9.13 -3.79 5.29
C ILE A 63 9.09 -3.60 6.82
N ARG A 64 8.33 -4.42 7.56
CA ARG A 64 8.07 -4.22 9.00
C ARG A 64 8.44 -5.45 9.82
N ASP A 65 9.31 -5.31 10.85
CA ASP A 65 9.73 -6.41 11.73
C ASP A 65 8.57 -7.07 12.47
N ASN A 66 7.69 -6.26 13.04
CA ASN A 66 6.51 -6.77 13.75
C ASN A 66 5.59 -7.64 12.88
N ALA A 67 5.61 -7.45 11.55
CA ALA A 67 4.86 -8.29 10.64
C ALA A 67 5.48 -9.71 10.57
N GLU A 68 6.81 -9.77 10.50
CA GLU A 68 7.53 -11.05 10.42
C GLU A 68 7.33 -11.92 11.65
N GLN A 69 7.50 -11.34 12.85
CA GLN A 69 7.27 -12.08 14.10
C GLN A 69 5.83 -12.63 14.20
N ARG A 70 4.84 -11.83 13.77
CA ARG A 70 3.45 -12.28 13.71
C ARG A 70 3.26 -13.47 12.77
N ILE A 71 3.97 -13.50 11.65
CA ILE A 71 3.87 -14.61 10.68
C ILE A 71 4.39 -15.92 11.28
N TRP A 72 5.52 -15.89 12.00
CA TRP A 72 6.03 -17.09 12.68
C TRP A 72 5.06 -17.62 13.74
N GLY A 73 4.42 -16.73 14.51
CA GLY A 73 3.33 -17.08 15.43
C GLY A 73 2.15 -17.71 14.69
N ARG A 74 1.72 -17.09 13.60
CA ARG A 74 0.59 -17.57 12.78
C ARG A 74 0.86 -18.93 12.15
N LEU A 75 2.07 -19.16 11.65
CA LEU A 75 2.49 -20.47 11.15
C LEU A 75 2.42 -21.57 12.23
N SER A 76 2.72 -21.23 13.47
CA SER A 76 2.59 -22.18 14.58
C SER A 76 1.13 -22.59 14.82
N GLU A 77 0.18 -21.65 14.74
CA GLU A 77 -1.26 -21.94 14.83
C GLU A 77 -1.73 -22.82 13.68
N MET A 78 -1.32 -22.51 12.44
CA MET A 78 -1.68 -23.31 11.27
C MET A 78 -1.12 -24.73 11.32
N ARG A 79 0.09 -24.91 11.84
CA ARG A 79 0.63 -26.25 12.11
C ARG A 79 -0.23 -27.05 13.10
N HIS A 80 -0.83 -26.39 14.08
CA HIS A 80 -1.77 -27.00 15.01
C HIS A 80 -3.08 -27.44 14.31
N MET A 81 -3.58 -26.60 13.39
CA MET A 81 -4.76 -26.95 12.58
C MET A 81 -4.48 -28.13 11.67
N ARG A 82 -3.28 -28.21 11.07
CA ARG A 82 -2.87 -29.36 10.23
C ARG A 82 -2.91 -30.69 10.98
N LYS A 83 -2.71 -30.71 12.30
CA LYS A 83 -2.88 -31.96 13.08
C LYS A 83 -4.32 -32.49 13.01
N LYS A 84 -5.30 -31.59 12.85
CA LYS A 84 -6.73 -31.96 12.70
C LYS A 84 -7.13 -32.17 11.23
N LYS A 85 -6.48 -31.49 10.30
CA LYS A 85 -6.70 -31.57 8.85
C LYS A 85 -5.36 -31.81 8.13
N PRO A 86 -4.84 -33.06 8.06
CA PRO A 86 -3.53 -33.36 7.49
C PRO A 86 -3.33 -32.93 6.03
N SER A 87 -4.43 -32.81 5.27
CA SER A 87 -4.43 -32.35 3.87
C SER A 87 -4.36 -30.83 3.70
N LEU A 88 -4.30 -30.04 4.80
CA LEU A 88 -4.21 -28.59 4.74
C LEU A 88 -2.87 -28.15 4.14
N ILE A 89 -2.93 -27.40 3.04
CA ILE A 89 -1.76 -26.78 2.40
C ILE A 89 -1.55 -25.40 2.99
N ILE A 90 -0.32 -25.08 3.40
CA ILE A 90 0.06 -23.77 3.97
C ILE A 90 1.11 -23.13 3.06
N GLY A 91 0.82 -21.93 2.55
CA GLY A 91 1.72 -21.18 1.69
C GLY A 91 2.06 -19.80 2.23
N ILE A 92 3.31 -19.40 2.08
CA ILE A 92 3.79 -18.02 2.28
C ILE A 92 4.01 -17.39 0.91
N ILE A 93 3.41 -16.23 0.67
CA ILE A 93 3.53 -15.51 -0.60
C ILE A 93 3.94 -14.04 -0.37
N GLY A 94 4.40 -13.39 -1.43
CA GLY A 94 4.76 -11.97 -1.40
C GLY A 94 6.23 -11.70 -1.05
N CYS A 95 6.54 -10.48 -0.57
CA CYS A 95 7.92 -10.02 -0.40
C CYS A 95 8.72 -10.81 0.64
N MET A 96 8.06 -11.33 1.69
CA MET A 96 8.75 -12.16 2.70
C MET A 96 9.13 -13.53 2.12
N ALA A 97 8.28 -14.10 1.27
CA ALA A 97 8.57 -15.37 0.58
C ALA A 97 9.84 -15.26 -0.25
N GLU A 98 10.01 -14.16 -0.98
CA GLU A 98 11.23 -13.86 -1.75
C GLU A 98 12.46 -13.77 -0.86
N ARG A 99 12.37 -13.00 0.22
CA ARG A 99 13.50 -12.70 1.09
C ARG A 99 13.93 -13.89 1.98
N LEU A 100 12.95 -14.64 2.51
CA LEU A 100 13.18 -15.72 3.48
C LEU A 100 13.03 -17.12 2.89
N LYS A 101 13.12 -17.26 1.58
CA LYS A 101 12.99 -18.52 0.86
C LYS A 101 13.72 -19.68 1.54
N GLU A 102 15.00 -19.49 1.84
CA GLU A 102 15.83 -20.54 2.45
C GLU A 102 15.37 -20.96 3.85
N GLU A 103 14.89 -19.99 4.64
CA GLU A 103 14.39 -20.24 5.98
C GLU A 103 13.02 -20.92 5.94
N LEU A 104 12.14 -20.47 5.06
CA LEU A 104 10.79 -21.02 4.91
C LEU A 104 10.78 -22.45 4.36
N THR A 105 11.77 -22.81 3.52
CA THR A 105 11.89 -24.15 2.94
C THR A 105 12.63 -25.15 3.83
N LYS A 106 13.23 -24.71 4.94
CA LYS A 106 13.85 -25.63 5.91
C LYS A 106 12.81 -26.56 6.52
N GLY A 107 13.18 -27.82 6.70
CA GLY A 107 12.33 -28.82 7.33
C GLY A 107 11.81 -28.37 8.69
N GLY A 108 10.53 -28.67 8.99
CA GLY A 108 9.90 -28.32 10.26
C GLY A 108 9.17 -26.99 10.33
N THR A 109 9.28 -26.11 9.33
CA THR A 109 8.51 -24.85 9.25
C THR A 109 7.02 -25.09 9.05
N GLY A 110 6.66 -26.20 8.38
CA GLY A 110 5.29 -26.53 8.02
C GLY A 110 4.76 -25.72 6.84
N VAL A 111 5.63 -25.08 6.08
CA VAL A 111 5.28 -24.36 4.85
C VAL A 111 5.43 -25.31 3.67
N ASP A 112 4.38 -25.40 2.84
CA ASP A 112 4.32 -26.25 1.65
C ASP A 112 4.55 -25.45 0.38
N ILE A 113 4.15 -24.16 0.35
CA ILE A 113 4.28 -23.28 -0.81
C ILE A 113 5.03 -22.02 -0.41
N VAL A 114 6.02 -21.64 -1.22
CA VAL A 114 6.76 -20.36 -1.11
C VAL A 114 6.75 -19.69 -2.48
N ALA A 115 6.02 -18.56 -2.62
CA ALA A 115 5.90 -17.88 -3.90
C ALA A 115 6.20 -16.36 -3.79
N GLY A 116 7.14 -15.89 -4.60
CA GLY A 116 7.48 -14.47 -4.72
C GLY A 116 6.37 -13.63 -5.37
N PRO A 117 6.50 -12.28 -5.33
CA PRO A 117 5.46 -11.38 -5.86
C PRO A 117 5.21 -11.52 -7.36
N ASP A 118 6.16 -12.01 -8.12
CA ASP A 118 6.06 -12.19 -9.58
C ASP A 118 5.70 -13.62 -10.00
N SER A 119 5.45 -14.52 -9.03
CA SER A 119 5.22 -15.95 -9.26
C SER A 119 3.78 -16.41 -8.99
N TYR A 120 2.82 -15.49 -8.86
CA TYR A 120 1.44 -15.83 -8.49
C TYR A 120 0.73 -16.67 -9.54
N ARG A 121 1.07 -16.54 -10.84
CA ARG A 121 0.53 -17.40 -11.91
C ARG A 121 0.88 -18.87 -11.74
N ASP A 122 1.97 -19.14 -11.04
CA ASP A 122 2.43 -20.51 -10.79
C ASP A 122 1.76 -21.20 -9.59
N LEU A 123 1.01 -20.46 -8.77
CA LEU A 123 0.38 -21.02 -7.57
C LEU A 123 -0.42 -22.29 -7.84
N PRO A 124 -1.23 -22.40 -8.91
CA PRO A 124 -1.92 -23.65 -9.22
C PRO A 124 -0.95 -24.83 -9.51
N ARG A 125 0.19 -24.56 -10.16
CA ARG A 125 1.24 -25.55 -10.40
C ARG A 125 1.91 -25.98 -9.10
N LEU A 126 2.24 -25.01 -8.24
CA LEU A 126 2.86 -25.28 -6.93
C LEU A 126 1.95 -26.11 -6.02
N VAL A 127 0.63 -25.88 -6.08
CA VAL A 127 -0.35 -26.75 -5.38
C VAL A 127 -0.27 -28.19 -5.88
N ARG A 128 -0.18 -28.43 -7.20
CA ARG A 128 -0.01 -29.79 -7.76
C ARG A 128 1.28 -30.46 -7.30
N GLU A 129 2.37 -29.70 -7.20
CA GLU A 129 3.64 -30.24 -6.68
C GLU A 129 3.50 -30.69 -5.22
N VAL A 130 2.79 -29.90 -4.40
CA VAL A 130 2.50 -30.28 -3.01
C VAL A 130 1.60 -31.53 -2.94
N ASP A 131 0.58 -31.64 -3.79
CA ASP A 131 -0.25 -32.84 -3.90
C ASP A 131 0.58 -34.07 -4.28
N GLY A 132 1.67 -33.89 -5.04
CA GLY A 132 2.66 -34.92 -5.37
C GLY A 132 3.70 -35.22 -4.27
N GLY A 133 3.60 -34.55 -3.12
CA GLY A 133 4.49 -34.74 -1.97
C GLY A 133 5.77 -33.90 -1.99
N ALA A 134 5.89 -32.91 -2.88
CA ALA A 134 7.02 -32.00 -2.94
C ALA A 134 6.67 -30.65 -2.26
N THR A 135 7.67 -29.84 -1.95
CA THR A 135 7.46 -28.44 -1.58
C THR A 135 7.40 -27.59 -2.85
N GLY A 136 6.34 -26.81 -3.02
CA GLY A 136 6.17 -25.92 -4.17
C GLY A 136 6.91 -24.59 -3.95
N VAL A 137 7.95 -24.32 -4.73
CA VAL A 137 8.75 -23.09 -4.57
C VAL A 137 8.93 -22.37 -5.91
N ASN A 138 8.52 -21.09 -5.96
CA ASN A 138 8.91 -20.19 -7.02
C ASN A 138 9.01 -18.75 -6.48
N VAL A 139 10.21 -18.19 -6.52
CA VAL A 139 10.51 -16.81 -6.09
C VAL A 139 11.28 -16.04 -7.17
N GLU A 140 11.19 -16.46 -8.42
CA GLU A 140 11.85 -15.78 -9.52
C GLU A 140 11.24 -14.40 -9.75
N LEU A 141 12.10 -13.39 -9.89
CA LEU A 141 11.69 -12.03 -10.22
C LEU A 141 11.57 -11.90 -11.73
N SER A 142 10.41 -11.44 -12.20
CA SER A 142 10.16 -11.15 -13.59
C SER A 142 10.66 -9.76 -13.98
N LYS A 143 11.03 -9.59 -15.24
CA LYS A 143 11.31 -8.27 -15.84
C LYS A 143 10.09 -7.65 -16.55
N GLU A 144 9.00 -8.42 -16.71
CA GLU A 144 7.85 -8.03 -17.53
C GLU A 144 6.51 -8.16 -16.81
N GLU A 145 6.40 -9.05 -15.80
CA GLU A 145 5.11 -9.34 -15.17
C GLU A 145 4.49 -8.14 -14.46
N THR A 146 3.29 -7.77 -14.86
CA THR A 146 2.48 -6.69 -14.26
C THR A 146 1.08 -7.15 -13.85
N TYR A 147 0.68 -8.39 -14.19
CA TYR A 147 -0.68 -8.95 -14.03
C TYR A 147 -1.76 -8.10 -14.72
N ALA A 148 -1.42 -7.44 -15.83
CA ALA A 148 -2.26 -6.45 -16.49
C ALA A 148 -3.61 -7.02 -16.97
N GLU A 149 -3.64 -8.28 -17.41
CA GLU A 149 -4.84 -8.95 -17.93
C GLU A 149 -5.66 -9.68 -16.84
N ILE A 150 -5.19 -9.70 -15.60
CA ILE A 150 -5.94 -10.28 -14.48
C ILE A 150 -6.91 -9.24 -13.95
N ALA A 151 -8.21 -9.50 -14.04
CA ALA A 151 -9.22 -8.73 -13.33
C ALA A 151 -9.25 -9.14 -11.86
N PRO A 152 -8.84 -8.28 -10.90
CA PRO A 152 -8.76 -8.67 -9.50
C PRO A 152 -10.16 -8.92 -8.90
N VAL A 153 -10.28 -9.97 -8.10
CA VAL A 153 -11.46 -10.20 -7.26
C VAL A 153 -11.38 -9.28 -6.05
N ARG A 154 -12.36 -8.40 -5.87
CA ARG A 154 -12.35 -7.46 -4.76
C ARG A 154 -12.66 -8.16 -3.43
N LEU A 155 -11.75 -8.03 -2.49
CA LEU A 155 -11.88 -8.58 -1.14
C LEU A 155 -12.40 -7.56 -0.14
N ASP A 156 -12.46 -6.30 -0.55
CA ASP A 156 -13.01 -5.21 0.27
C ASP A 156 -14.54 -5.34 0.39
N LYS A 157 -15.03 -5.18 1.62
CA LYS A 157 -16.46 -5.34 1.96
C LYS A 157 -17.28 -4.06 1.81
N ASN A 158 -16.62 -2.88 1.66
CA ASN A 158 -17.37 -1.62 1.63
C ASN A 158 -17.92 -1.28 0.23
N GLY A 159 -17.34 -1.80 -0.85
CA GLY A 159 -17.77 -1.57 -2.22
C GLY A 159 -17.66 -0.11 -2.67
N VAL A 160 -16.91 0.74 -1.93
CA VAL A 160 -16.81 2.19 -2.19
C VAL A 160 -15.47 2.56 -2.80
N SER A 161 -14.38 2.00 -2.28
CA SER A 161 -13.02 2.31 -2.70
C SER A 161 -12.28 1.04 -3.15
N ALA A 162 -11.42 1.16 -4.16
CA ALA A 162 -10.62 0.05 -4.65
C ALA A 162 -9.18 0.48 -4.94
N PHE A 163 -8.25 -0.47 -4.82
CA PHE A 163 -6.85 -0.28 -5.19
C PHE A 163 -6.59 -0.78 -6.62
N ILE A 164 -5.88 0.02 -7.41
CA ILE A 164 -5.43 -0.37 -8.75
C ILE A 164 -3.91 -0.32 -8.78
N ALA A 165 -3.26 -1.47 -8.91
CA ALA A 165 -1.82 -1.53 -9.11
C ALA A 165 -1.48 -1.07 -10.54
N ILE A 166 -0.74 0.04 -10.66
CA ILE A 166 -0.34 0.63 -11.95
C ILE A 166 1.08 0.28 -12.35
N MET A 167 1.89 -0.17 -11.39
CA MET A 167 3.29 -0.54 -11.60
C MET A 167 3.79 -1.47 -10.49
N ARG A 168 4.89 -2.15 -10.76
CA ARG A 168 5.58 -3.05 -9.83
C ARG A 168 7.08 -2.80 -9.86
N GLY A 169 7.78 -3.05 -8.74
CA GLY A 169 9.21 -2.84 -8.62
C GLY A 169 9.62 -1.39 -8.45
N CYS A 170 10.92 -1.13 -8.22
CA CYS A 170 11.43 0.23 -8.00
C CYS A 170 12.93 0.32 -8.37
N ASN A 171 13.29 1.39 -9.09
CA ASN A 171 14.67 1.65 -9.52
C ASN A 171 15.40 2.68 -8.64
N ASN A 172 14.83 3.10 -7.50
CA ASN A 172 15.46 4.13 -6.67
C ASN A 172 16.64 3.63 -5.84
N TYR A 173 16.66 2.35 -5.47
CA TYR A 173 17.73 1.72 -4.70
C TYR A 173 18.12 2.53 -3.45
N CYS A 174 17.14 3.04 -2.70
CA CYS A 174 17.40 3.66 -1.40
C CYS A 174 18.15 2.68 -0.51
N SER A 175 19.19 3.13 0.20
CA SER A 175 20.18 2.25 0.85
C SER A 175 19.58 1.30 1.90
N TYR A 176 18.46 1.67 2.53
CA TYR A 176 17.72 0.89 3.53
C TYR A 176 16.64 -0.03 2.93
N CYS A 177 16.35 0.08 1.62
CA CYS A 177 15.12 -0.47 1.06
C CYS A 177 15.32 -1.85 0.43
N VAL A 178 14.44 -2.81 0.79
CA VAL A 178 14.44 -4.17 0.24
C VAL A 178 13.64 -4.30 -1.07
N VAL A 179 12.83 -3.30 -1.43
CA VAL A 179 11.89 -3.40 -2.57
C VAL A 179 12.56 -3.80 -3.88
N PRO A 180 13.70 -3.21 -4.31
CA PRO A 180 14.35 -3.63 -5.54
C PRO A 180 14.77 -5.11 -5.56
N TYR A 181 15.03 -5.68 -4.39
CA TYR A 181 15.46 -7.08 -4.23
C TYR A 181 14.29 -8.05 -4.10
N THR A 182 13.11 -7.59 -3.66
CA THR A 182 11.94 -8.45 -3.43
C THR A 182 10.84 -8.28 -4.48
N ARG A 183 10.83 -7.16 -5.21
CA ARG A 183 9.85 -6.86 -6.28
C ARG A 183 10.51 -6.54 -7.63
N GLY A 184 11.83 -6.59 -7.70
CA GLY A 184 12.60 -6.36 -8.91
C GLY A 184 12.61 -4.92 -9.41
N ILE A 185 12.99 -4.77 -10.69
CA ILE A 185 13.02 -3.50 -11.39
C ILE A 185 11.62 -2.95 -11.63
N GLU A 186 11.54 -1.66 -11.88
CA GLU A 186 10.29 -0.97 -12.19
C GLU A 186 9.68 -1.44 -13.51
N ARG A 187 8.38 -1.74 -13.47
CA ARG A 187 7.57 -2.15 -14.62
C ARG A 187 6.22 -1.45 -14.52
N SER A 188 5.91 -0.62 -15.50
CA SER A 188 4.61 0.05 -15.61
C SER A 188 3.62 -0.85 -16.32
N ARG A 189 2.41 -0.92 -15.81
CA ARG A 189 1.28 -1.62 -16.43
C ARG A 189 0.73 -0.77 -17.59
N ASP A 190 0.20 -1.40 -18.61
CA ASP A 190 -0.41 -0.71 -19.76
C ASP A 190 -1.55 0.24 -19.32
N ALA A 191 -1.56 1.47 -19.86
CA ALA A 191 -2.49 2.52 -19.47
C ALA A 191 -3.95 2.17 -19.76
N GLU A 192 -4.23 1.55 -20.91
CA GLU A 192 -5.60 1.20 -21.30
C GLU A 192 -6.20 0.15 -20.36
N THR A 193 -5.39 -0.80 -19.90
CA THR A 193 -5.84 -1.81 -18.93
C THR A 193 -6.17 -1.20 -17.57
N ILE A 194 -5.44 -0.18 -17.13
CA ILE A 194 -5.70 0.56 -15.90
C ILE A 194 -7.01 1.35 -16.01
N ILE A 195 -7.19 2.07 -17.12
CA ILE A 195 -8.38 2.88 -17.38
C ILE A 195 -9.63 1.99 -17.50
N ALA A 196 -9.52 0.85 -18.19
CA ALA A 196 -10.60 -0.12 -18.30
C ALA A 196 -11.01 -0.69 -16.92
N GLU A 197 -10.04 -1.02 -16.08
CA GLU A 197 -10.28 -1.48 -14.71
C GLU A 197 -10.98 -0.39 -13.86
N ALA A 198 -10.50 0.86 -13.91
CA ALA A 198 -11.11 1.97 -13.20
C ALA A 198 -12.55 2.24 -13.65
N ARG A 199 -12.82 2.16 -14.96
CA ARG A 199 -14.17 2.28 -15.54
C ARG A 199 -15.10 1.17 -15.04
N THR A 200 -14.65 -0.08 -15.11
CA THR A 200 -15.41 -1.23 -14.61
C THR A 200 -15.75 -1.11 -13.12
N LEU A 201 -14.79 -0.63 -12.31
CA LEU A 201 -15.07 -0.35 -10.89
C LEU A 201 -16.14 0.70 -10.71
N PHE A 202 -16.07 1.83 -11.43
CA PHE A 202 -17.08 2.88 -11.35
C PHE A 202 -18.48 2.39 -11.78
N GLU A 203 -18.55 1.64 -12.87
CA GLU A 203 -19.80 1.01 -13.35
C GLU A 203 -20.40 0.02 -12.34
N ASN A 204 -19.54 -0.66 -11.57
CA ASN A 204 -19.95 -1.56 -10.48
C ASN A 204 -20.26 -0.85 -9.15
N GLY A 205 -20.33 0.48 -9.15
CA GLY A 205 -20.76 1.26 -7.98
C GLY A 205 -19.63 1.84 -7.11
N TYR A 206 -18.37 1.54 -7.39
CA TYR A 206 -17.25 2.15 -6.67
C TYR A 206 -17.20 3.66 -6.93
N ARG A 207 -16.79 4.42 -5.93
CA ARG A 207 -16.73 5.88 -5.97
C ARG A 207 -15.31 6.43 -5.78
N GLU A 208 -14.37 5.61 -5.38
CA GLU A 208 -12.97 5.99 -5.25
C GLU A 208 -12.06 4.90 -5.77
N VAL A 209 -11.00 5.29 -6.48
CA VAL A 209 -9.87 4.43 -6.83
C VAL A 209 -8.57 5.03 -6.33
N THR A 210 -7.70 4.18 -5.81
CA THR A 210 -6.33 4.59 -5.41
C THR A 210 -5.33 3.88 -6.31
N LEU A 211 -4.59 4.66 -7.10
CA LEU A 211 -3.52 4.16 -7.95
C LEU A 211 -2.29 3.82 -7.09
N LEU A 212 -1.84 2.56 -7.15
CA LEU A 212 -0.77 2.03 -6.32
C LEU A 212 0.47 1.66 -7.12
N GLY A 213 1.63 1.91 -6.53
CA GLY A 213 2.93 1.47 -7.01
C GLY A 213 3.99 1.63 -5.93
N GLN A 214 5.25 1.36 -6.24
CA GLN A 214 6.36 1.64 -5.35
C GLN A 214 6.92 3.07 -5.53
N ASN A 215 6.65 3.69 -6.69
CA ASN A 215 6.88 5.09 -7.00
C ASN A 215 5.98 5.48 -8.18
N VAL A 216 4.72 5.82 -7.91
CA VAL A 216 3.73 6.06 -8.96
C VAL A 216 4.11 7.21 -9.90
N ASN A 217 4.89 8.18 -9.41
CA ASN A 217 5.30 9.35 -10.19
C ASN A 217 6.26 9.03 -11.35
N SER A 218 6.96 7.89 -11.30
CA SER A 218 7.83 7.43 -12.39
C SER A 218 7.08 6.59 -13.44
N TYR A 219 5.78 6.32 -13.23
CA TYR A 219 4.97 5.57 -14.18
C TYR A 219 5.10 6.13 -15.61
N ARG A 220 5.37 5.23 -16.56
CA ARG A 220 5.41 5.55 -17.98
C ARG A 220 5.10 4.31 -18.81
N THR A 221 4.19 4.46 -19.78
CA THR A 221 3.90 3.45 -20.81
C THR A 221 3.74 4.14 -22.14
N GLY A 222 4.68 3.93 -23.07
CA GLY A 222 4.73 4.68 -24.32
C GLY A 222 4.81 6.18 -24.06
N GLU A 223 3.87 6.94 -24.61
CA GLU A 223 3.75 8.39 -24.45
C GLU A 223 2.97 8.81 -23.18
N VAL A 224 2.35 7.86 -22.47
CA VAL A 224 1.54 8.14 -21.28
C VAL A 224 2.43 8.15 -20.04
N ASP A 225 2.60 9.33 -19.46
CA ASP A 225 3.24 9.54 -18.15
C ASP A 225 2.19 9.51 -17.00
N PHE A 226 2.66 9.58 -15.74
CA PHE A 226 1.75 9.51 -14.60
C PHE A 226 0.69 10.64 -14.56
N PRO A 227 1.03 11.93 -14.81
CA PRO A 227 0.02 12.99 -14.89
C PRO A 227 -1.05 12.74 -15.96
N GLU A 228 -0.68 12.23 -17.12
CA GLU A 228 -1.62 11.90 -18.18
C GLU A 228 -2.52 10.70 -17.81
N LEU A 229 -1.95 9.64 -17.22
CA LEU A 229 -2.72 8.52 -16.71
C LEU A 229 -3.73 8.98 -15.64
N LEU A 230 -3.28 9.78 -14.67
CA LEU A 230 -4.11 10.30 -13.60
C LEU A 230 -5.30 11.11 -14.13
N LYS A 231 -5.05 11.98 -15.12
CA LYS A 231 -6.06 12.76 -15.83
C LYS A 231 -7.08 11.86 -16.51
N ARG A 232 -6.63 10.89 -17.32
CA ARG A 232 -7.50 9.98 -18.07
C ARG A 232 -8.38 9.11 -17.16
N VAL A 233 -7.87 8.70 -15.99
CA VAL A 233 -8.67 8.00 -14.98
C VAL A 233 -9.70 8.94 -14.35
N ALA A 234 -9.35 10.18 -14.06
CA ALA A 234 -10.26 11.17 -13.49
C ALA A 234 -11.38 11.60 -14.49
N GLU A 235 -11.11 11.57 -15.78
CA GLU A 235 -12.08 11.86 -16.86
C GLU A 235 -13.17 10.79 -17.02
N ILE A 236 -13.05 9.60 -16.38
CA ILE A 236 -14.07 8.56 -16.42
C ILE A 236 -15.41 9.09 -15.88
N SER A 237 -15.37 9.79 -14.75
CA SER A 237 -16.55 10.43 -14.16
C SER A 237 -16.17 11.47 -13.11
N PRO A 238 -16.86 12.60 -13.01
CA PRO A 238 -16.67 13.55 -11.91
C PRO A 238 -17.03 12.97 -10.54
N LEU A 239 -17.81 11.89 -10.49
CA LEU A 239 -18.18 11.16 -9.28
C LEU A 239 -17.16 10.07 -8.88
N LEU A 240 -16.12 9.85 -9.69
CA LEU A 240 -15.03 8.93 -9.34
C LEU A 240 -13.89 9.73 -8.71
N ARG A 241 -13.68 9.62 -7.43
CA ARG A 241 -12.49 10.14 -6.75
C ARG A 241 -11.26 9.35 -7.14
N VAL A 242 -10.18 10.05 -7.45
CA VAL A 242 -8.91 9.43 -7.80
C VAL A 242 -7.85 9.84 -6.78
N ARG A 243 -7.25 8.84 -6.13
CA ARG A 243 -6.09 8.97 -5.25
C ARG A 243 -4.91 8.25 -5.84
N PHE A 244 -3.75 8.55 -5.32
CA PHE A 244 -2.56 7.76 -5.55
C PHE A 244 -1.72 7.67 -4.27
N ALA A 245 -0.91 6.65 -4.18
CA ALA A 245 -0.04 6.43 -3.04
C ALA A 245 1.38 6.10 -3.49
N THR A 246 2.34 6.44 -2.61
CA THR A 246 3.77 6.14 -2.79
C THR A 246 4.44 6.98 -3.87
N SER A 247 4.62 8.27 -3.56
CA SER A 247 5.42 9.19 -4.38
C SER A 247 6.90 9.15 -3.96
N HIS A 248 7.77 9.57 -4.86
CA HIS A 248 9.14 9.91 -4.51
C HIS A 248 9.38 11.40 -4.77
N PRO A 249 9.94 12.17 -3.82
CA PRO A 249 10.07 13.63 -3.95
C PRO A 249 10.76 14.09 -5.24
N LYS A 250 11.78 13.35 -5.71
CA LYS A 250 12.49 13.68 -6.96
C LYS A 250 11.61 13.68 -8.22
N ASP A 251 10.47 12.94 -8.18
CA ASP A 251 9.60 12.72 -9.34
C ASP A 251 8.29 13.53 -9.27
N ILE A 252 8.12 14.42 -8.28
CA ILE A 252 7.00 15.36 -8.22
C ILE A 252 7.23 16.49 -9.22
N SER A 253 6.51 16.44 -10.33
CA SER A 253 6.60 17.44 -11.40
C SER A 253 5.52 18.52 -11.29
N ASP A 254 5.78 19.70 -11.83
CA ASP A 254 4.77 20.76 -11.92
C ASP A 254 3.58 20.33 -12.77
N LYS A 255 3.80 19.55 -13.85
CA LYS A 255 2.73 18.94 -14.66
C LYS A 255 1.76 18.10 -13.81
N LEU A 256 2.28 17.31 -12.85
CA LEU A 256 1.43 16.57 -11.93
C LEU A 256 0.60 17.50 -11.06
N LEU A 257 1.22 18.54 -10.51
CA LEU A 257 0.55 19.51 -9.63
C LEU A 257 -0.54 20.29 -10.38
N GLU A 258 -0.27 20.70 -11.62
CA GLU A 258 -1.25 21.34 -12.53
C GLU A 258 -2.43 20.41 -12.82
N THR A 259 -2.15 19.15 -13.14
CA THR A 259 -3.18 18.13 -13.38
C THR A 259 -4.06 17.95 -12.14
N MET A 260 -3.45 17.80 -10.96
CA MET A 260 -4.20 17.68 -9.71
C MET A 260 -5.05 18.94 -9.41
N ALA A 261 -4.50 20.12 -9.63
CA ALA A 261 -5.20 21.38 -9.36
C ALA A 261 -6.40 21.57 -10.29
N SER A 262 -6.27 21.18 -11.57
CA SER A 262 -7.31 21.37 -12.59
C SER A 262 -8.50 20.41 -12.49
N MET A 263 -8.33 19.24 -11.85
CA MET A 263 -9.34 18.19 -11.78
C MET A 263 -9.94 18.10 -10.37
N PRO A 264 -11.21 18.49 -10.14
CA PRO A 264 -11.82 18.49 -8.80
C PRO A 264 -11.87 17.14 -8.11
N ASN A 265 -12.08 16.06 -8.89
CA ASN A 265 -12.18 14.70 -8.40
C ASN A 265 -10.84 13.99 -8.19
N ILE A 266 -9.71 14.61 -8.53
CA ILE A 266 -8.40 14.17 -8.05
C ILE A 266 -8.21 14.70 -6.63
N CYS A 267 -8.02 13.80 -5.69
CA CYS A 267 -7.91 14.14 -4.27
C CYS A 267 -6.68 15.01 -3.97
N LYS A 268 -6.87 16.02 -3.14
CA LYS A 268 -5.83 17.00 -2.76
C LYS A 268 -5.04 16.48 -1.55
N ALA A 269 -4.39 15.35 -1.72
CA ALA A 269 -3.54 14.73 -0.72
C ALA A 269 -2.33 14.10 -1.41
N ILE A 270 -1.14 14.43 -0.96
CA ILE A 270 0.13 13.92 -1.49
C ILE A 270 0.91 13.26 -0.35
N HIS A 271 1.22 11.97 -0.51
CA HIS A 271 2.18 11.29 0.34
C HIS A 271 3.58 11.50 -0.23
N LEU A 272 4.42 12.27 0.47
CA LEU A 272 5.74 12.71 0.04
C LEU A 272 6.82 12.28 1.05
N PRO A 273 7.32 11.04 0.99
CA PRO A 273 8.27 10.49 1.97
C PRO A 273 9.61 11.24 2.01
N ALA A 274 9.82 12.08 3.00
CA ALA A 274 11.08 12.80 3.20
C ALA A 274 12.20 11.89 3.71
N GLN A 275 11.87 10.97 4.62
CA GLN A 275 12.74 10.05 5.35
C GLN A 275 13.64 10.72 6.38
N SER A 276 14.26 11.85 6.08
CA SER A 276 15.08 12.69 6.97
C SER A 276 15.05 14.16 6.53
N GLY A 277 15.30 15.07 7.43
CA GLY A 277 15.47 16.50 7.18
C GLY A 277 16.89 16.95 6.90
N SER A 278 17.87 16.06 6.96
CA SER A 278 19.28 16.35 6.71
C SER A 278 19.69 15.95 5.29
N THR A 279 20.28 16.87 4.52
CA THR A 279 20.79 16.59 3.17
C THR A 279 21.90 15.51 3.20
N GLU A 280 22.78 15.49 4.19
CA GLU A 280 23.83 14.47 4.31
C GLU A 280 23.23 13.10 4.64
N MET A 281 22.20 13.05 5.48
CA MET A 281 21.44 11.83 5.74
C MET A 281 20.72 11.34 4.48
N LEU A 282 20.05 12.21 3.73
CA LEU A 282 19.38 11.87 2.47
C LEU A 282 20.37 11.30 1.45
N LYS A 283 21.58 11.85 1.38
CA LYS A 283 22.67 11.32 0.54
C LYS A 283 23.09 9.92 1.00
N ARG A 284 23.27 9.71 2.30
CA ARG A 284 23.59 8.39 2.89
C ARG A 284 22.47 7.37 2.63
N MET A 285 21.20 7.82 2.64
CA MET A 285 20.03 7.03 2.27
C MET A 285 19.86 6.83 0.75
N ASN A 286 20.73 7.41 -0.09
CA ASN A 286 20.65 7.39 -1.56
C ASN A 286 19.34 7.99 -2.10
N ARG A 287 18.85 9.11 -1.52
CA ARG A 287 17.52 9.67 -1.86
C ARG A 287 17.50 10.53 -3.11
N LYS A 288 18.62 10.97 -3.67
CA LYS A 288 18.72 11.74 -4.94
C LYS A 288 18.07 13.12 -4.91
N TYR A 289 17.85 13.70 -3.74
CA TYR A 289 17.42 15.10 -3.53
C TYR A 289 17.98 15.61 -2.21
N THR A 290 18.00 16.95 -2.06
CA THR A 290 18.41 17.65 -0.85
C THR A 290 17.20 18.15 -0.06
N ARG A 291 17.41 18.62 1.18
CA ARG A 291 16.39 19.28 1.96
C ARG A 291 15.77 20.48 1.21
N GLU A 292 16.60 21.30 0.59
CA GLU A 292 16.18 22.50 -0.13
C GLU A 292 15.28 22.14 -1.32
N TRP A 293 15.67 21.15 -2.12
CA TRP A 293 14.84 20.61 -3.19
C TRP A 293 13.49 20.10 -2.67
N TYR A 294 13.49 19.40 -1.55
CA TYR A 294 12.25 18.91 -0.94
C TYR A 294 11.33 20.06 -0.56
N LEU A 295 11.86 21.11 0.09
CA LEU A 295 11.10 22.30 0.46
C LEU A 295 10.56 23.06 -0.76
N GLU A 296 11.33 23.19 -1.83
CA GLU A 296 10.86 23.74 -3.11
C GLU A 296 9.65 22.98 -3.66
N ARG A 297 9.63 21.65 -3.54
CA ARG A 297 8.48 20.84 -3.96
C ARG A 297 7.27 21.06 -3.05
N VAL A 298 7.47 21.20 -1.75
CA VAL A 298 6.41 21.53 -0.79
C VAL A 298 5.81 22.90 -1.11
N GLU A 299 6.65 23.90 -1.39
CA GLU A 299 6.20 25.24 -1.81
C GLU A 299 5.41 25.18 -3.14
N ALA A 300 5.88 24.41 -4.12
CA ALA A 300 5.16 24.20 -5.37
C ALA A 300 3.78 23.57 -5.12
N ILE A 301 3.69 22.51 -4.29
CA ILE A 301 2.42 21.88 -3.93
C ILE A 301 1.45 22.95 -3.35
N ARG A 302 1.91 23.75 -2.41
CA ARG A 302 1.07 24.78 -1.77
C ARG A 302 0.68 25.92 -2.71
N ARG A 303 1.54 26.25 -3.66
CA ARG A 303 1.24 27.27 -4.69
C ARG A 303 0.13 26.80 -5.63
N TYR A 304 0.18 25.55 -6.10
CA TYR A 304 -0.84 24.98 -6.97
C TYR A 304 -2.14 24.62 -6.22
N MET A 305 -1.99 24.13 -4.99
CA MET A 305 -3.09 23.60 -4.18
C MET A 305 -2.89 24.00 -2.70
N PRO A 306 -3.32 25.21 -2.28
CA PRO A 306 -3.06 25.72 -0.92
C PRO A 306 -3.59 24.81 0.21
N ASP A 307 -4.70 24.12 -0.03
CA ASP A 307 -5.34 23.22 0.93
C ASP A 307 -4.95 21.74 0.76
N CYS A 308 -3.91 21.43 -0.02
CA CYS A 308 -3.43 20.08 -0.21
C CYS A 308 -2.82 19.54 1.08
N ALA A 309 -3.30 18.39 1.55
CA ALA A 309 -2.67 17.68 2.65
C ALA A 309 -1.35 17.04 2.19
N ILE A 310 -0.30 17.21 3.00
CA ILE A 310 1.02 16.62 2.77
C ILE A 310 1.31 15.66 3.91
N THR A 311 1.53 14.39 3.56
CA THR A 311 1.93 13.36 4.52
C THR A 311 3.31 12.83 4.16
N THR A 312 4.03 12.25 5.13
CA THR A 312 5.40 11.80 4.92
C THR A 312 5.71 10.50 5.65
N ASP A 313 6.85 9.89 5.30
CA ASP A 313 7.53 8.88 6.11
C ASP A 313 8.82 9.47 6.67
N LEU A 314 9.14 9.10 7.93
CA LEU A 314 10.37 9.49 8.62
C LEU A 314 11.00 8.27 9.28
N ILE A 315 12.34 8.19 9.21
CA ILE A 315 13.13 7.14 9.82
C ILE A 315 14.08 7.76 10.84
N ALA A 316 13.92 7.40 12.12
CA ALA A 316 14.80 7.79 13.21
C ALA A 316 15.90 6.75 13.43
N GLY A 317 17.14 7.20 13.66
CA GLY A 317 18.27 6.34 13.99
C GLY A 317 18.81 5.52 12.83
N PHE A 318 18.76 6.06 11.61
CA PHE A 318 19.47 5.45 10.48
C PHE A 318 21.00 5.49 10.71
N ALA A 319 21.73 4.57 10.10
CA ALA A 319 23.18 4.41 10.26
C ALA A 319 23.94 5.74 10.30
N HIS A 320 24.76 5.92 11.33
CA HIS A 320 25.58 7.09 11.61
C HIS A 320 24.80 8.42 11.80
N GLU A 321 23.52 8.38 12.13
CA GLU A 321 22.72 9.60 12.35
C GLU A 321 23.25 10.39 13.54
N THR A 322 23.67 11.65 13.30
CA THR A 322 24.09 12.56 14.38
C THR A 322 22.91 13.24 15.04
N GLU A 323 23.14 13.94 16.15
CA GLU A 323 22.09 14.72 16.80
C GLU A 323 21.64 15.90 15.95
N GLU A 324 22.56 16.57 15.26
CA GLU A 324 22.28 17.67 14.35
C GLU A 324 21.42 17.21 13.15
N GLU A 325 21.64 15.99 12.65
CA GLU A 325 20.81 15.41 11.58
C GLU A 325 19.40 15.06 12.06
N HIS A 326 19.25 14.60 13.30
CA HIS A 326 17.96 14.40 13.95
C HIS A 326 17.23 15.74 14.17
N GLU A 327 17.91 16.76 14.70
CA GLU A 327 17.35 18.11 14.86
C GLU A 327 16.90 18.72 13.52
N ALA A 328 17.68 18.49 12.45
CA ALA A 328 17.31 18.91 11.10
C ALA A 328 15.99 18.22 10.65
N THR A 329 15.74 16.99 11.06
CA THR A 329 14.47 16.29 10.78
C THR A 329 13.31 16.92 11.54
N LEU A 330 13.48 17.24 12.83
CA LEU A 330 12.46 17.95 13.61
C LEU A 330 12.17 19.35 13.03
N SER A 331 13.22 20.05 12.63
CA SER A 331 13.10 21.37 11.96
C SER A 331 12.34 21.28 10.63
N LEU A 332 12.61 20.26 9.80
CA LEU A 332 11.85 20.03 8.57
C LEU A 332 10.36 19.80 8.85
N MET A 333 10.04 19.01 9.87
CA MET A 333 8.64 18.75 10.26
C MET A 333 7.91 20.05 10.64
N GLN A 334 8.55 20.92 11.40
CA GLN A 334 7.98 22.22 11.79
C GLN A 334 7.76 23.13 10.59
N GLU A 335 8.75 23.20 9.68
CA GLU A 335 8.71 24.06 8.50
C GLU A 335 7.63 23.60 7.51
N VAL A 336 7.52 22.31 7.27
CA VAL A 336 6.49 21.73 6.38
C VAL A 336 5.12 21.74 7.04
N GLY A 337 5.01 21.43 8.33
CA GLY A 337 3.72 21.30 9.02
C GLY A 337 2.88 20.17 8.45
N TYR A 338 3.41 18.96 8.44
CA TYR A 338 2.74 17.76 7.89
C TYR A 338 1.37 17.52 8.54
N ASP A 339 0.39 17.16 7.71
CA ASP A 339 -0.91 16.71 8.20
C ASP A 339 -0.82 15.40 8.95
N PHE A 340 0.06 14.49 8.50
CA PHE A 340 0.33 13.21 9.14
C PHE A 340 1.72 12.69 8.71
N ALA A 341 2.36 11.88 9.57
CA ALA A 341 3.58 11.15 9.23
C ALA A 341 3.51 9.69 9.69
N TYR A 342 4.08 8.80 8.89
CA TYR A 342 4.44 7.45 9.34
C TYR A 342 5.88 7.49 9.83
N MET A 343 6.09 7.12 11.07
CA MET A 343 7.35 7.30 11.79
C MET A 343 7.89 5.95 12.23
N PHE A 344 9.16 5.68 11.91
CA PHE A 344 9.78 4.39 12.12
C PHE A 344 11.14 4.54 12.79
N LYS A 345 11.49 3.61 13.68
CA LYS A 345 12.90 3.37 14.00
C LYS A 345 13.56 2.66 12.84
N TYR A 346 14.79 3.03 12.55
CA TYR A 346 15.59 2.24 11.62
C TYR A 346 15.73 0.81 12.14
N SER A 347 15.49 -0.13 11.29
CA SER A 347 15.74 -1.53 11.51
C SER A 347 16.42 -2.10 10.28
N GLU A 348 17.59 -2.66 10.49
CA GLU A 348 18.40 -3.22 9.43
C GLU A 348 17.67 -4.33 8.68
N ARG A 349 17.75 -4.32 7.35
CA ARG A 349 17.13 -5.33 6.50
C ARG A 349 18.20 -6.12 5.78
N PRO A 350 18.23 -7.47 5.96
CA PRO A 350 19.19 -8.32 5.27
C PRO A 350 19.15 -8.10 3.74
N GLY A 351 20.33 -8.04 3.14
CA GLY A 351 20.48 -7.88 1.71
C GLY A 351 20.40 -6.45 1.17
N THR A 352 20.13 -5.43 2.02
CA THR A 352 20.16 -4.03 1.61
C THR A 352 21.58 -3.49 1.54
N PHE A 353 21.76 -2.37 0.81
CA PHE A 353 23.05 -1.67 0.79
C PHE A 353 23.48 -1.21 2.20
N ALA A 354 22.55 -0.68 2.98
CA ALA A 354 22.84 -0.20 4.33
C ALA A 354 23.37 -1.33 5.22
N GLN A 355 22.71 -2.48 5.22
CA GLN A 355 23.13 -3.65 6.00
C GLN A 355 24.53 -4.13 5.62
N ARG A 356 24.85 -4.15 4.32
CA ARG A 356 26.15 -4.66 3.85
C ARG A 356 27.30 -3.67 4.05
N ASN A 357 27.02 -2.35 4.07
CA ASN A 357 28.08 -1.34 3.94
C ASN A 357 28.10 -0.28 5.05
N LEU A 358 27.00 -0.06 5.76
CA LEU A 358 26.91 1.02 6.75
C LEU A 358 26.83 0.46 8.19
N GLY A 359 26.14 -0.66 8.37
CA GLY A 359 25.86 -1.21 9.69
C GLY A 359 24.77 -0.42 10.46
N ASP A 360 24.38 -0.95 11.59
CA ASP A 360 23.42 -0.33 12.52
C ASP A 360 24.14 0.03 13.83
N ASP A 361 24.69 1.24 13.88
CA ASP A 361 25.57 1.72 14.97
C ASP A 361 24.87 2.64 15.98
N ILE A 362 23.61 3.00 15.74
CA ILE A 362 22.88 3.87 16.67
C ILE A 362 22.27 3.02 17.79
N PRO A 363 22.56 3.31 19.08
CA PRO A 363 22.00 2.59 20.21
C PRO A 363 20.45 2.62 20.20
N GLU A 364 19.84 1.52 20.64
CA GLU A 364 18.38 1.34 20.56
C GLU A 364 17.59 2.33 21.43
N ASP A 365 18.16 2.74 22.56
CA ASP A 365 17.60 3.78 23.42
C ASP A 365 17.62 5.16 22.75
N VAL A 366 18.69 5.49 22.00
CA VAL A 366 18.78 6.72 21.20
C VAL A 366 17.75 6.72 20.09
N LYS A 367 17.62 5.62 19.34
CA LYS A 367 16.56 5.48 18.32
C LYS A 367 15.18 5.66 18.92
N THR A 368 14.92 5.09 20.08
CA THR A 368 13.64 5.17 20.76
C THR A 368 13.35 6.59 21.22
N ARG A 369 14.33 7.30 21.80
CA ARG A 369 14.20 8.72 22.16
C ARG A 369 13.86 9.58 20.94
N ARG A 370 14.66 9.47 19.87
CA ARG A 370 14.46 10.24 18.63
C ARG A 370 13.09 9.97 18.02
N LEU A 371 12.67 8.71 17.95
CA LEU A 371 11.33 8.37 17.46
C LEU A 371 10.23 9.00 18.33
N THR A 372 10.39 9.00 19.64
CA THR A 372 9.42 9.60 20.56
C THR A 372 9.29 11.09 20.33
N GLU A 373 10.40 11.81 20.19
CA GLU A 373 10.42 13.25 19.87
C GLU A 373 9.71 13.57 18.54
N ILE A 374 9.94 12.75 17.50
CA ILE A 374 9.24 12.86 16.20
C ILE A 374 7.74 12.63 16.37
N ILE A 375 7.33 11.61 17.12
CA ILE A 375 5.91 11.28 17.37
C ILE A 375 5.21 12.42 18.13
N GLU A 376 5.83 12.94 19.18
CA GLU A 376 5.26 14.04 19.97
C GLU A 376 5.07 15.31 19.12
N LEU A 377 6.09 15.64 18.30
CA LEU A 377 5.98 16.77 17.38
C LEU A 377 4.87 16.55 16.36
N GLN A 378 4.83 15.37 15.72
CA GLN A 378 3.81 15.11 14.72
C GLN A 378 2.39 15.13 15.29
N ASN A 379 2.18 14.63 16.50
CA ASN A 379 0.87 14.70 17.15
C ASN A 379 0.39 16.14 17.31
N ARG A 380 1.28 17.06 17.69
CA ARG A 380 0.97 18.51 17.76
C ARG A 380 0.64 19.08 16.39
N LEU A 381 1.47 18.80 15.37
CA LEU A 381 1.26 19.29 14.01
C LEU A 381 -0.05 18.77 13.40
N SER A 382 -0.38 17.49 13.63
CA SER A 382 -1.64 16.90 13.16
C SER A 382 -2.86 17.54 13.83
N GLU A 383 -2.78 17.80 15.14
CA GLU A 383 -3.85 18.46 15.86
C GLU A 383 -4.02 19.92 15.38
N GLU A 384 -2.93 20.66 15.17
CA GLU A 384 -2.95 22.01 14.63
C GLU A 384 -3.54 22.04 13.20
N SER A 385 -3.16 21.08 12.36
CA SER A 385 -3.72 20.94 11.02
C SER A 385 -5.23 20.69 11.06
N ASN A 386 -5.69 19.80 11.95
CA ASN A 386 -7.11 19.51 12.10
C ASN A 386 -7.90 20.67 12.71
N LYS A 387 -7.32 21.41 13.65
CA LYS A 387 -7.94 22.64 14.22
C LYS A 387 -8.19 23.73 13.17
N ARG A 388 -7.30 23.85 12.17
CA ARG A 388 -7.49 24.80 11.04
C ARG A 388 -8.71 24.48 10.16
N ASP A 389 -9.25 23.27 10.26
CA ASP A 389 -10.41 22.83 9.48
C ASP A 389 -11.74 23.03 10.23
N ILE A 390 -11.72 23.38 11.50
CA ILE A 390 -12.94 23.70 12.26
C ILE A 390 -13.64 24.91 11.62
N GLY A 391 -14.93 24.78 11.36
CA GLY A 391 -15.77 25.77 10.68
C GLY A 391 -15.77 25.65 9.16
N LYS A 392 -14.83 24.92 8.54
CA LYS A 392 -14.81 24.66 7.09
C LYS A 392 -15.81 23.58 6.71
N GLU A 393 -16.19 23.60 5.44
CA GLU A 393 -17.10 22.65 4.81
C GLU A 393 -16.32 21.75 3.87
N PHE A 394 -16.57 20.43 3.99
CA PHE A 394 -15.95 19.45 3.12
C PHE A 394 -17.01 18.52 2.53
N GLU A 395 -16.77 18.10 1.30
CA GLU A 395 -17.48 16.98 0.71
C GLU A 395 -16.83 15.67 1.15
N ILE A 396 -17.58 14.82 1.81
CA ILE A 396 -17.14 13.55 2.39
C ILE A 396 -17.68 12.40 1.55
N LEU A 397 -16.84 11.51 1.09
CA LEU A 397 -17.26 10.21 0.59
C LEU A 397 -17.44 9.27 1.79
N VAL A 398 -18.65 8.78 1.98
CA VAL A 398 -18.99 7.89 3.10
C VAL A 398 -18.45 6.49 2.82
N GLU A 399 -17.55 6.01 3.67
CA GLU A 399 -16.87 4.72 3.48
C GLU A 399 -17.45 3.60 4.35
N CYS A 400 -17.84 3.91 5.58
CA CYS A 400 -18.35 2.90 6.52
C CYS A 400 -19.14 3.53 7.67
N THR A 401 -19.77 2.67 8.46
CA THR A 401 -20.31 3.03 9.77
C THR A 401 -19.17 3.34 10.74
N SER A 402 -19.34 4.31 11.62
CA SER A 402 -18.36 4.64 12.66
C SER A 402 -18.12 3.44 13.59
N LYS A 403 -16.83 3.24 13.98
CA LYS A 403 -16.46 2.15 14.91
C LYS A 403 -17.07 2.30 16.31
N ARG A 404 -17.55 3.50 16.67
CA ARG A 404 -18.06 3.81 18.02
C ARG A 404 -19.57 3.81 18.11
N SER A 405 -20.28 3.97 16.99
CA SER A 405 -21.74 4.06 16.99
C SER A 405 -22.32 3.76 15.61
N ASP A 406 -23.33 2.91 15.55
CA ASP A 406 -24.09 2.63 14.33
C ASP A 406 -24.96 3.83 13.88
N ALA A 407 -25.20 4.79 14.77
CA ALA A 407 -25.89 6.04 14.45
C ALA A 407 -24.99 7.04 13.73
N GLN A 408 -23.69 6.76 13.56
CA GLN A 408 -22.74 7.63 12.92
C GLN A 408 -22.09 6.96 11.70
N LEU A 409 -21.79 7.78 10.71
CA LEU A 409 -21.02 7.41 9.52
C LEU A 409 -19.61 7.99 9.62
N SER A 410 -18.71 7.36 8.89
CA SER A 410 -17.37 7.87 8.68
C SER A 410 -16.96 7.80 7.21
N GLY A 411 -16.18 8.77 6.80
CA GLY A 411 -15.66 8.87 5.44
C GLY A 411 -14.49 9.83 5.37
N ARG A 412 -13.97 10.06 4.18
CA ARG A 412 -12.78 10.91 3.98
C ARG A 412 -13.06 12.13 3.13
N THR A 413 -12.37 13.21 3.50
CA THR A 413 -12.25 14.41 2.66
C THR A 413 -11.37 14.13 1.45
N SER A 414 -11.33 15.06 0.49
CA SER A 414 -10.32 15.06 -0.58
C SER A 414 -8.89 15.05 -0.03
N GLN A 415 -8.65 15.70 1.11
CA GLN A 415 -7.36 15.75 1.83
C GLN A 415 -7.02 14.47 2.59
N ASN A 416 -7.82 13.41 2.42
CA ASN A 416 -7.65 12.12 3.10
C ASN A 416 -7.84 12.15 4.63
N LYS A 417 -8.45 13.22 5.17
CA LYS A 417 -8.76 13.31 6.60
C LYS A 417 -10.05 12.57 6.90
N MET A 418 -10.04 11.77 7.96
CA MET A 418 -11.22 11.04 8.43
C MET A 418 -12.20 11.97 9.11
N VAL A 419 -13.47 11.91 8.72
CA VAL A 419 -14.57 12.66 9.31
C VAL A 419 -15.63 11.72 9.85
N VAL A 420 -16.13 11.98 11.06
CA VAL A 420 -17.25 11.27 11.68
C VAL A 420 -18.40 12.25 11.88
N PHE A 421 -19.61 11.85 11.50
CA PHE A 421 -20.82 12.68 11.57
C PHE A 421 -22.06 11.79 11.74
N ASP A 422 -23.18 12.38 12.14
CA ASP A 422 -24.43 11.64 12.34
C ASP A 422 -25.00 11.13 11.03
N ARG A 423 -25.45 9.86 11.03
CA ARG A 423 -25.89 9.15 9.82
C ARG A 423 -27.03 9.85 9.10
N GLY A 424 -28.05 10.33 9.82
CA GLY A 424 -29.28 10.83 9.19
C GLY A 424 -29.86 9.79 8.21
N ASN A 425 -30.15 10.25 6.99
CA ASN A 425 -30.66 9.40 5.89
C ASN A 425 -29.55 8.95 4.91
N HIS A 426 -28.28 9.20 5.21
CA HIS A 426 -27.17 8.90 4.32
C HIS A 426 -26.74 7.44 4.39
N GLN A 427 -26.12 6.98 3.30
CA GLN A 427 -25.66 5.61 3.11
C GLN A 427 -24.17 5.56 2.74
N ILE A 428 -23.58 4.38 2.87
CA ILE A 428 -22.21 4.11 2.39
C ILE A 428 -22.18 4.32 0.87
N GLY A 429 -21.18 5.05 0.37
CA GLY A 429 -21.03 5.45 -1.03
C GLY A 429 -21.59 6.83 -1.38
N ASP A 430 -22.34 7.47 -0.47
CA ASP A 430 -22.83 8.84 -0.70
C ASP A 430 -21.73 9.87 -0.59
N TYR A 431 -21.89 10.98 -1.32
CA TYR A 431 -21.16 12.22 -1.11
C TYR A 431 -21.99 13.16 -0.24
N VAL A 432 -21.45 13.53 0.91
CA VAL A 432 -22.15 14.33 1.93
C VAL A 432 -21.35 15.59 2.24
N LYS A 433 -21.98 16.76 2.23
CA LYS A 433 -21.38 17.99 2.69
C LYS A 433 -21.45 18.08 4.21
N VAL A 434 -20.32 18.27 4.85
CA VAL A 434 -20.19 18.29 6.31
C VAL A 434 -19.39 19.53 6.73
N ARG A 435 -19.94 20.29 7.69
CA ARG A 435 -19.21 21.38 8.37
C ARG A 435 -18.51 20.81 9.58
N ILE A 436 -17.20 21.06 9.69
CA ILE A 436 -16.39 20.55 10.79
C ILE A 436 -16.68 21.39 12.06
N THR A 437 -17.04 20.70 13.13
CA THR A 437 -17.37 21.34 14.43
C THR A 437 -16.35 21.04 15.52
N GLY A 438 -15.48 20.04 15.31
CA GLY A 438 -14.45 19.68 16.26
C GLY A 438 -13.43 18.70 15.68
N CYS A 439 -12.38 18.43 16.42
CA CYS A 439 -11.34 17.49 15.99
C CYS A 439 -10.60 16.84 17.17
N SER A 440 -9.89 15.75 16.83
CA SER A 440 -8.75 15.21 17.57
C SER A 440 -7.52 15.25 16.65
N SER A 441 -6.38 14.78 17.09
CA SER A 441 -5.19 14.64 16.22
C SER A 441 -5.41 13.69 15.01
N ALA A 442 -6.37 12.76 15.11
CA ALA A 442 -6.58 11.72 14.09
C ALA A 442 -7.93 11.82 13.35
N THR A 443 -8.89 12.61 13.84
CA THR A 443 -10.28 12.57 13.34
C THR A 443 -10.94 13.94 13.45
N LEU A 444 -11.66 14.31 12.42
CA LEU A 444 -12.55 15.46 12.40
C LEU A 444 -13.97 15.01 12.77
N PHE A 445 -14.70 15.88 13.45
CA PHE A 445 -16.12 15.71 13.77
C PHE A 445 -16.91 16.81 13.10
N GLY A 446 -18.08 16.48 12.58
CA GLY A 446 -18.87 17.49 11.88
C GLY A 446 -20.35 17.21 11.85
N GLU A 447 -21.08 18.16 11.29
CA GLU A 447 -22.53 18.13 11.11
C GLU A 447 -22.86 18.24 9.63
N VAL A 448 -23.84 17.48 9.18
CA VAL A 448 -24.32 17.51 7.80
C VAL A 448 -24.95 18.87 7.50
N ILE A 449 -24.60 19.43 6.36
CA ILE A 449 -25.19 20.68 5.86
C ILE A 449 -26.35 20.29 4.93
N ILE A 450 -27.54 20.79 5.26
CA ILE A 450 -28.78 20.59 4.48
C ILE A 450 -28.80 21.53 3.28
#